data_5a181f10a1a1a700d2124bcf2bfbfcab
#
_entry.id   5a181f10a1a1a700d2124bcf2bfbfcab
#
_cell.length_a   1.000
_cell.length_b   1.000
_cell.length_c   1.000
_cell.angle_alpha   90.00
_cell.angle_beta   90.00
_cell.angle_gamma   90.00
#
_symmetry.space_group_name_H-M   'P 1'
#
loop_
_entity.id
_entity.type
_entity.pdbx_description
1 polymer ?
#
loop_
_entity_poly.entity_id
_entity_poly.type
_entity_poly.pdbx_seq_one_letter_code
_entity_poly.pdbx_strand_id
1 'polypeptide(L)'
;PIGAMLAGPKVAEVMQFGAHGTTFGGNPLAAAVARVALRKLASPQIEANVVRQSQALREGLMAVGAEFGLFEQVRGRGLMLGAVLTPAYAGRAGEILDHAASHGLLLLQAGPDVLRLVPALNLTDADVAEGLVRLRAALAGFAGR
;
A
#
# COMPACT_ATOMS: atom_id res chain seq x y z
N PRO A 1 8.10 -13.73 8.52
CA PRO A 1 6.71 -13.32 8.50
C PRO A 1 5.95 -13.86 9.72
N ILE A 2 5.13 -13.01 10.35
CA ILE A 2 4.29 -13.38 11.48
C ILE A 2 3.06 -12.49 11.49
N GLY A 3 1.92 -13.05 11.85
CA GLY A 3 0.68 -12.33 12.14
C GLY A 3 0.19 -12.63 13.54
N ALA A 4 -0.61 -11.73 14.09
CA ALA A 4 -1.26 -11.94 15.39
C ALA A 4 -2.72 -11.47 15.31
N MET A 5 -3.58 -12.21 15.99
CA MET A 5 -4.99 -11.86 16.16
C MET A 5 -5.28 -11.74 17.66
N LEU A 6 -5.93 -10.67 18.03
CA LEU A 6 -6.47 -10.50 19.38
C LEU A 6 -7.98 -10.74 19.34
N ALA A 7 -8.47 -11.59 20.23
CA ALA A 7 -9.88 -11.92 20.31
C ALA A 7 -10.46 -11.43 21.66
N GLY A 8 -11.59 -10.75 21.59
CA GLY A 8 -12.39 -10.45 22.77
C GLY A 8 -13.13 -11.70 23.29
N PRO A 9 -13.73 -11.65 24.51
CA PRO A 9 -14.36 -12.81 25.14
C PRO A 9 -15.34 -13.55 24.24
N LYS A 10 -16.23 -12.86 23.56
CA LYS A 10 -17.23 -13.45 22.65
C LYS A 10 -16.63 -14.28 21.51
N VAL A 11 -15.49 -13.87 20.98
CA VAL A 11 -14.80 -14.60 19.92
C VAL A 11 -13.99 -15.76 20.50
N ALA A 12 -13.37 -15.52 21.68
CA ALA A 12 -12.58 -16.54 22.36
C ALA A 12 -13.44 -17.77 22.77
N GLU A 13 -14.71 -17.58 23.12
CA GLU A 13 -15.65 -18.65 23.48
C GLU A 13 -15.92 -19.64 22.34
N VAL A 14 -15.84 -19.18 21.07
CA VAL A 14 -16.05 -20.03 19.89
C VAL A 14 -14.75 -20.59 19.32
N MET A 15 -13.59 -20.13 19.77
CA MET A 15 -12.27 -20.61 19.40
C MET A 15 -11.88 -21.81 20.26
N GLN A 16 -12.36 -23.00 19.89
CA GLN A 16 -12.11 -24.22 20.63
C GLN A 16 -10.76 -24.84 20.25
N PHE A 17 -10.32 -25.83 21.07
CA PHE A 17 -9.10 -26.58 20.80
C PHE A 17 -9.12 -27.20 19.39
N GLY A 18 -8.05 -26.97 18.62
CA GLY A 18 -7.93 -27.47 17.25
C GLY A 18 -8.59 -26.60 16.18
N ALA A 19 -9.29 -25.51 16.55
CA ALA A 19 -9.92 -24.62 15.58
C ALA A 19 -8.91 -23.88 14.68
N HIS A 20 -7.72 -23.59 15.19
CA HIS A 20 -6.64 -22.96 14.44
C HIS A 20 -5.27 -23.41 14.96
N GLY A 21 -4.32 -23.65 14.07
CA GLY A 21 -2.96 -24.01 14.42
C GLY A 21 -2.03 -23.91 13.22
N THR A 22 -0.76 -23.65 13.49
CA THR A 22 0.30 -23.66 12.48
C THR A 22 1.57 -24.31 13.06
N THR A 23 2.36 -24.97 12.22
CA THR A 23 3.59 -25.63 12.65
C THR A 23 4.61 -24.66 13.25
N PHE A 24 4.76 -23.47 12.66
CA PHE A 24 5.76 -22.47 13.06
C PHE A 24 5.17 -21.25 13.79
N GLY A 25 3.84 -21.20 13.97
CA GLY A 25 3.17 -20.07 14.63
C GLY A 25 3.61 -19.93 16.08
N GLY A 26 3.94 -18.70 16.49
CA GLY A 26 4.31 -18.40 17.87
C GLY A 26 5.69 -18.91 18.30
N ASN A 27 6.56 -19.33 17.37
CA ASN A 27 7.89 -19.77 17.75
C ASN A 27 8.70 -18.63 18.41
N PRO A 28 9.62 -18.95 19.35
CA PRO A 28 10.31 -17.93 20.16
C PRO A 28 11.09 -16.90 19.33
N LEU A 29 11.73 -17.32 18.25
CA LEU A 29 12.51 -16.42 17.39
C LEU A 29 11.59 -15.40 16.69
N ALA A 30 10.55 -15.86 16.02
CA ALA A 30 9.61 -15.00 15.34
C ALA A 30 8.89 -14.07 16.34
N ALA A 31 8.51 -14.58 17.53
CA ALA A 31 7.90 -13.77 18.57
C ALA A 31 8.83 -12.68 19.11
N ALA A 32 10.12 -12.97 19.30
CA ALA A 32 11.11 -12.00 19.72
C ALA A 32 11.28 -10.87 18.68
N VAL A 33 11.38 -11.22 17.40
CA VAL A 33 11.46 -10.25 16.30
C VAL A 33 10.15 -9.42 16.20
N ALA A 34 8.99 -10.06 16.32
CA ALA A 34 7.70 -9.39 16.27
C ALA A 34 7.54 -8.34 17.38
N ARG A 35 8.03 -8.62 18.60
CA ARG A 35 8.03 -7.65 19.71
C ARG A 35 8.85 -6.40 19.39
N VAL A 36 10.00 -6.55 18.73
CA VAL A 36 10.83 -5.40 18.32
C VAL A 36 10.15 -4.63 17.19
N ALA A 37 9.61 -5.33 16.18
CA ALA A 37 8.89 -4.74 15.08
C ALA A 37 7.67 -3.94 15.58
N LEU A 38 6.85 -4.53 16.46
CA LEU A 38 5.66 -3.87 17.01
C LEU A 38 6.00 -2.57 17.74
N ARG A 39 7.08 -2.56 18.57
CA ARG A 39 7.52 -1.33 19.25
C ARG A 39 7.95 -0.23 18.26
N LYS A 40 8.59 -0.60 17.15
CA LYS A 40 8.96 0.35 16.09
C LYS A 40 7.73 0.87 15.36
N LEU A 41 6.83 -0.01 14.97
CA LEU A 41 5.60 0.34 14.24
C LEU A 41 4.67 1.25 15.07
N ALA A 42 4.59 1.03 16.38
CA ALA A 42 3.80 1.83 17.30
C ALA A 42 4.53 3.09 17.81
N SER A 43 5.67 3.45 17.21
CA SER A 43 6.39 4.67 17.63
C SER A 43 5.71 5.93 17.07
N PRO A 44 5.67 7.04 17.85
CA PRO A 44 5.10 8.31 17.37
C PRO A 44 5.75 8.83 16.09
N GLN A 45 7.03 8.52 15.88
CA GLN A 45 7.76 8.91 14.67
C GLN A 45 7.21 8.22 13.42
N ILE A 46 6.96 6.92 13.48
CA ILE A 46 6.36 6.17 12.36
C ILE A 46 4.92 6.62 12.13
N GLU A 47 4.14 6.82 13.18
CA GLU A 47 2.76 7.29 13.07
C GLU A 47 2.69 8.66 12.38
N ALA A 48 3.46 9.64 12.83
CA ALA A 48 3.53 10.96 12.23
C ALA A 48 4.02 10.91 10.76
N ASN A 49 5.00 10.05 10.46
CA ASN A 49 5.49 9.86 9.11
C ASN A 49 4.39 9.28 8.19
N VAL A 50 3.69 8.25 8.64
CA VAL A 50 2.59 7.64 7.86
C VAL A 50 1.52 8.66 7.53
N VAL A 51 1.11 9.50 8.47
CA VAL A 51 0.13 10.57 8.25
C VAL A 51 0.63 11.55 7.18
N ARG A 52 1.85 12.07 7.34
CA ARG A 52 2.44 13.04 6.41
C ARG A 52 2.59 12.46 4.99
N GLN A 53 3.19 11.29 4.87
CA GLN A 53 3.45 10.67 3.57
C GLN A 53 2.17 10.17 2.89
N SER A 54 1.18 9.74 3.67
CA SER A 54 -0.14 9.39 3.13
C SER A 54 -0.82 10.57 2.47
N GLN A 55 -0.74 11.73 3.09
CA GLN A 55 -1.29 12.97 2.53
C GLN A 55 -0.55 13.37 1.26
N ALA A 56 0.78 13.42 1.30
CA ALA A 56 1.61 13.79 0.15
C ALA A 56 1.39 12.85 -1.05
N LEU A 57 1.34 11.53 -0.82
CA LEU A 57 1.04 10.56 -1.87
C LEU A 57 -0.37 10.74 -2.43
N ARG A 58 -1.36 10.95 -1.59
CA ARG A 58 -2.75 11.15 -2.03
C ARG A 58 -2.89 12.38 -2.91
N GLU A 59 -2.34 13.51 -2.47
CA GLU A 59 -2.34 14.77 -3.22
C GLU A 59 -1.59 14.63 -4.55
N GLY A 60 -0.40 14.02 -4.50
CA GLY A 60 0.40 13.77 -5.71
C GLY A 60 -0.27 12.84 -6.71
N LEU A 61 -0.89 11.74 -6.24
CA LEU A 61 -1.64 10.84 -7.10
C LEU A 61 -2.85 11.53 -7.75
N MET A 62 -3.58 12.33 -7.00
CA MET A 62 -4.70 13.10 -7.55
C MET A 62 -4.24 14.14 -8.58
N ALA A 63 -3.13 14.84 -8.32
CA ALA A 63 -2.57 15.82 -9.24
C ALA A 63 -2.12 15.15 -10.56
N VAL A 64 -1.36 14.05 -10.47
CA VAL A 64 -0.93 13.28 -11.64
C VAL A 64 -2.13 12.67 -12.36
N GLY A 65 -3.11 12.14 -11.62
CA GLY A 65 -4.35 11.61 -12.20
C GLY A 65 -5.15 12.64 -12.98
N ALA A 66 -5.23 13.86 -12.45
CA ALA A 66 -5.94 14.98 -13.11
C ALA A 66 -5.22 15.43 -14.41
N GLU A 67 -3.87 15.43 -14.42
CA GLU A 67 -3.08 15.80 -15.60
C GLU A 67 -3.39 14.90 -16.81
N PHE A 68 -3.63 13.59 -16.57
CA PHE A 68 -3.85 12.61 -17.64
C PHE A 68 -5.31 12.10 -17.71
N GLY A 69 -6.21 12.61 -16.87
CA GLY A 69 -7.59 12.13 -16.80
C GLY A 69 -7.71 10.65 -16.36
N LEU A 70 -6.72 10.13 -15.63
CA LEU A 70 -6.57 8.71 -15.36
C LEU A 70 -7.27 8.22 -14.10
N PHE A 71 -7.28 9.03 -13.02
CA PHE A 71 -7.81 8.62 -11.73
C PHE A 71 -9.11 9.33 -11.39
N GLU A 72 -10.15 8.55 -11.09
CA GLU A 72 -11.42 9.05 -10.59
C GLU A 72 -11.32 9.45 -9.12
N GLN A 73 -10.62 8.63 -8.33
CA GLN A 73 -10.42 8.85 -6.90
C GLN A 73 -9.16 8.16 -6.38
N VAL A 74 -8.64 8.66 -5.26
CA VAL A 74 -7.64 7.95 -4.46
C VAL A 74 -8.26 7.61 -3.11
N ARG A 75 -8.38 6.31 -2.81
CA ARG A 75 -8.96 5.78 -1.58
C ARG A 75 -7.96 4.96 -0.79
N GLY A 76 -8.25 4.68 0.47
CA GLY A 76 -7.39 3.89 1.35
C GLY A 76 -7.15 4.57 2.69
N ARG A 77 -6.29 3.97 3.52
CA ARG A 77 -5.93 4.47 4.85
C ARG A 77 -4.43 4.34 5.06
N GLY A 78 -3.82 5.35 5.68
CA GLY A 78 -2.37 5.40 5.83
C GLY A 78 -1.68 5.25 4.47
N LEU A 79 -0.63 4.46 4.40
CA LEU A 79 0.12 4.21 3.17
C LEU A 79 -0.44 3.06 2.31
N MET A 80 -1.57 2.45 2.68
CA MET A 80 -2.28 1.54 1.79
C MET A 80 -3.28 2.35 0.97
N LEU A 81 -2.88 2.74 -0.23
CA LEU A 81 -3.66 3.60 -1.13
C LEU A 81 -4.01 2.85 -2.41
N GLY A 82 -5.19 3.16 -2.94
CA GLY A 82 -5.66 2.69 -4.23
C GLY A 82 -6.09 3.87 -5.10
N ALA A 83 -5.42 4.06 -6.23
CA ALA A 83 -5.85 4.99 -7.27
C ALA A 83 -6.79 4.26 -8.22
N VAL A 84 -8.06 4.66 -8.24
CA VAL A 84 -9.11 4.05 -9.05
C VAL A 84 -9.09 4.69 -10.43
N LEU A 85 -9.03 3.87 -11.47
CA LEU A 85 -9.04 4.35 -12.85
C LEU A 85 -10.41 4.91 -13.22
N THR A 86 -10.41 5.93 -14.08
CA THR A 86 -11.64 6.42 -14.72
C THR A 86 -12.20 5.37 -15.68
N PRO A 87 -13.51 5.43 -16.01
CA PRO A 87 -14.11 4.50 -16.96
C PRO A 87 -13.41 4.43 -18.33
N ALA A 88 -12.77 5.51 -18.75
CA ALA A 88 -12.01 5.54 -20.00
C ALA A 88 -10.78 4.60 -20.00
N TYR A 89 -10.29 4.24 -18.82
CA TYR A 89 -9.13 3.36 -18.63
C TYR A 89 -9.46 2.07 -17.87
N ALA A 90 -10.74 1.74 -17.79
CA ALA A 90 -11.20 0.51 -17.13
C ALA A 90 -10.50 -0.73 -17.71
N GLY A 91 -10.07 -1.63 -16.83
CA GLY A 91 -9.37 -2.87 -17.21
C GLY A 91 -7.87 -2.72 -17.48
N ARG A 92 -7.34 -1.50 -17.52
CA ARG A 92 -5.97 -1.24 -17.99
C ARG A 92 -4.93 -1.06 -16.87
N ALA A 93 -5.24 -1.41 -15.63
CA ALA A 93 -4.28 -1.28 -14.51
C ALA A 93 -2.99 -2.07 -14.78
N GLY A 94 -3.07 -3.28 -15.34
CA GLY A 94 -1.90 -4.09 -15.68
C GLY A 94 -0.94 -3.41 -16.66
N GLU A 95 -1.46 -2.78 -17.72
CA GLU A 95 -0.65 -2.04 -18.68
C GLU A 95 0.09 -0.87 -18.01
N ILE A 96 -0.57 -0.18 -17.09
CA ILE A 96 0.04 0.93 -16.34
C ILE A 96 1.15 0.41 -15.41
N LEU A 97 0.99 -0.77 -14.81
CA LEU A 97 2.04 -1.40 -14.01
C LEU A 97 3.29 -1.68 -14.85
N ASP A 98 3.14 -2.21 -16.06
CA ASP A 98 4.26 -2.48 -16.96
C ASP A 98 4.99 -1.19 -17.36
N HIS A 99 4.23 -0.13 -17.65
CA HIS A 99 4.81 1.20 -17.91
C HIS A 99 5.53 1.76 -16.68
N ALA A 100 4.95 1.64 -15.50
CA ALA A 100 5.59 2.07 -14.25
C ALA A 100 6.90 1.30 -14.00
N ALA A 101 6.87 -0.02 -14.18
CA ALA A 101 8.06 -0.86 -14.03
C ALA A 101 9.19 -0.47 -14.99
N SER A 102 8.87 -0.15 -16.25
CA SER A 102 9.86 0.32 -17.23
C SER A 102 10.49 1.69 -16.87
N HIS A 103 9.83 2.46 -16.00
CA HIS A 103 10.34 3.71 -15.43
C HIS A 103 10.92 3.52 -14.01
N GLY A 104 11.16 2.28 -13.59
CA GLY A 104 11.76 1.94 -12.30
C GLY A 104 10.83 2.16 -11.10
N LEU A 105 9.51 2.13 -11.31
CA LEU A 105 8.49 2.23 -10.25
C LEU A 105 7.67 0.94 -10.17
N LEU A 106 7.79 0.22 -9.06
CA LEU A 106 7.00 -0.98 -8.81
C LEU A 106 5.71 -0.61 -8.10
N LEU A 107 4.60 -0.94 -8.72
CA LEU A 107 3.25 -0.80 -8.18
C LEU A 107 2.58 -2.16 -8.06
N LEU A 108 1.45 -2.21 -7.39
CA LEU A 108 0.60 -3.39 -7.28
C LEU A 108 -0.75 -3.12 -7.95
N GLN A 109 -1.46 -4.20 -8.26
CA GLN A 109 -2.82 -4.16 -8.78
C GLN A 109 -3.80 -4.66 -7.72
N ALA A 110 -4.98 -4.06 -7.66
CA ALA A 110 -6.10 -4.52 -6.83
C ALA A 110 -7.37 -4.57 -7.69
N GLY A 111 -7.56 -5.69 -8.36
CA GLY A 111 -8.55 -5.82 -9.42
C GLY A 111 -8.10 -5.11 -10.72
N PRO A 112 -8.95 -5.09 -11.78
CA PRO A 112 -8.57 -4.58 -13.09
C PRO A 112 -8.43 -3.04 -13.14
N ASP A 113 -9.03 -2.32 -12.19
CA ASP A 113 -9.25 -0.88 -12.26
C ASP A 113 -8.54 -0.09 -11.16
N VAL A 114 -7.66 -0.73 -10.36
CA VAL A 114 -7.04 -0.05 -9.22
C VAL A 114 -5.53 -0.27 -9.19
N LEU A 115 -4.78 0.81 -9.23
CA LEU A 115 -3.36 0.79 -8.89
C LEU A 115 -3.22 0.87 -7.36
N ARG A 116 -2.54 -0.10 -6.76
CA ARG A 116 -2.36 -0.17 -5.32
C ARG A 116 -0.93 0.18 -4.93
N LEU A 117 -0.83 1.07 -3.95
CA LEU A 117 0.44 1.47 -3.33
C LEU A 117 0.45 0.95 -1.89
N VAL A 118 1.54 0.28 -1.52
CA VAL A 118 1.81 -0.20 -0.15
C VAL A 118 3.31 -0.02 0.12
N PRO A 119 3.80 1.20 0.18
CA PRO A 119 5.22 1.46 0.44
C PRO A 119 5.59 1.19 1.89
N ALA A 120 6.89 1.19 2.19
CA ALA A 120 7.40 1.06 3.54
C ALA A 120 6.95 2.23 4.43
N LEU A 121 6.69 1.96 5.73
CA LEU A 121 6.19 2.97 6.66
C LEU A 121 7.23 4.06 7.01
N ASN A 122 8.49 3.81 6.71
CA ASN A 122 9.60 4.77 6.85
C ASN A 122 9.96 5.51 5.54
N LEU A 123 9.04 5.49 4.56
CA LEU A 123 9.15 6.26 3.31
C LEU A 123 9.52 7.72 3.61
N THR A 124 10.48 8.27 2.87
CA THR A 124 10.91 9.65 3.03
C THR A 124 10.19 10.60 2.06
N ASP A 125 10.30 11.92 2.31
CA ASP A 125 9.76 12.94 1.41
C ASP A 125 10.41 12.83 0.01
N ALA A 126 11.71 12.50 -0.05
CA ALA A 126 12.43 12.29 -1.30
C ALA A 126 11.91 11.06 -2.07
N ASP A 127 11.62 9.96 -1.37
CA ASP A 127 11.06 8.75 -2.01
C ASP A 127 9.66 9.03 -2.60
N VAL A 128 8.83 9.80 -1.90
CA VAL A 128 7.51 10.21 -2.41
C VAL A 128 7.64 11.07 -3.66
N ALA A 129 8.51 12.09 -3.61
CA ALA A 129 8.74 12.97 -4.74
C ALA A 129 9.25 12.19 -5.97
N GLU A 130 10.25 11.34 -5.78
CA GLU A 130 10.81 10.50 -6.86
C GLU A 130 9.77 9.53 -7.41
N GLY A 131 8.99 8.87 -6.54
CA GLY A 131 7.92 7.96 -6.95
C GLY A 131 6.86 8.65 -7.81
N LEU A 132 6.45 9.85 -7.45
CA LEU A 132 5.49 10.65 -8.23
C LEU A 132 6.07 11.12 -9.58
N VAL A 133 7.36 11.50 -9.63
CA VAL A 133 8.05 11.84 -10.89
C VAL A 133 8.07 10.64 -11.85
N ARG A 134 8.43 9.46 -11.34
CA ARG A 134 8.45 8.23 -12.14
C ARG A 134 7.06 7.82 -12.60
N LEU A 135 6.06 7.93 -11.73
CA LEU A 135 4.68 7.67 -12.08
C LEU A 135 4.22 8.60 -13.22
N ARG A 136 4.47 9.90 -13.07
CA ARG A 136 4.13 10.89 -14.10
C ARG A 136 4.77 10.57 -15.45
N ALA A 137 6.06 10.21 -15.47
CA ALA A 137 6.76 9.81 -16.68
C ALA A 137 6.16 8.55 -17.34
N ALA A 138 5.81 7.55 -16.51
CA ALA A 138 5.16 6.33 -16.98
C ALA A 138 3.78 6.62 -17.59
N LEU A 139 2.98 7.47 -16.94
CA LEU A 139 1.64 7.82 -17.42
C LEU A 139 1.68 8.71 -18.69
N ALA A 140 2.67 9.59 -18.84
CA ALA A 140 2.87 10.34 -20.06
C ALA A 140 3.11 9.42 -21.26
N GLY A 141 3.92 8.38 -21.09
CA GLY A 141 4.15 7.37 -22.13
C GLY A 141 2.95 6.45 -22.39
N PHE A 142 2.08 6.28 -21.39
CA PHE A 142 0.87 5.45 -21.50
C PHE A 142 -0.32 6.21 -22.13
N ALA A 143 -0.60 7.43 -21.70
CA ALA A 143 -1.74 8.24 -22.16
C ALA A 143 -1.56 8.79 -23.61
N GLY A 144 -0.35 8.82 -24.12
CA GLY A 144 -0.03 9.23 -25.49
C GLY A 144 -0.25 8.15 -26.55
N ARG A 145 -0.78 7.00 -26.18
CA ARG A 145 -1.13 5.88 -27.05
C ARG A 145 -2.65 5.69 -27.05
#